data_414a1db1fd919f0471f162e81304d72c
#
_entry.id   414a1db1fd919f0471f162e81304d72c
#
_cell.length_a   1.000
_cell.length_b   1.000
_cell.length_c   1.000
_cell.angle_alpha   90.00
_cell.angle_beta   90.00
_cell.angle_gamma   90.00
#
_symmetry.space_group_name_H-M   'P 1'
#
loop_
_entity.id
_entity.type
_entity.pdbx_description
1 polymer ?
#
loop_
_entity_poly.entity_id
_entity_poly.type
_entity_poly.pdbx_seq_one_letter_code
_entity_poly.pdbx_strand_id
1 'polypeptide(L)'
;MLTDILTGRLLALPDGPDAPLAPITRLPCPLGAVAPLAGRPGHWVAAAGTGFCRIDAAGRADWIARPEDDAPVPMRMNDGVADPHGRFWAGSMAHEATGKAGSLYRLDRDGRVTRVLRDVTIPNGPAFSADGAVMYLADSARGVVSRYPVDRASGDLGAPEPFVTLGSGSPDGMTTDVEGGLWTAVWGAGQVHRYRPDGSLDRVVDVPAGQPAGLCLGGPDGRTLLVTSAHIGLAAPGPLDGAVFAVRVDVPGAPAAPYRPAYRADAP
;
A
#
# COMPACT_ATOMS: atom_id res chain seq x y z
N MET A 1 -3.79 -2.98 11.20
CA MET A 1 -2.69 -2.00 11.36
C MET A 1 -2.80 -0.97 10.27
N LEU A 2 -2.37 0.25 10.52
CA LEU A 2 -2.26 1.32 9.53
C LEU A 2 -0.98 2.14 9.76
N THR A 3 -0.52 2.81 8.71
CA THR A 3 0.61 3.75 8.77
C THR A 3 0.10 5.17 8.65
N ASP A 4 0.64 6.06 9.49
CA ASP A 4 0.55 7.51 9.29
C ASP A 4 1.90 7.94 8.71
N ILE A 5 1.93 8.09 7.38
CA ILE A 5 3.16 8.15 6.59
C ILE A 5 4.08 9.26 7.08
N LEU A 6 3.58 10.49 7.10
CA LEU A 6 4.44 11.67 7.33
C LEU A 6 4.90 11.79 8.78
N THR A 7 4.14 11.24 9.72
CA THR A 7 4.54 11.22 11.13
C THR A 7 5.37 9.99 11.51
N GLY A 8 5.53 9.04 10.59
CA GLY A 8 6.30 7.81 10.78
C GLY A 8 5.66 6.83 11.76
N ARG A 9 4.34 6.89 12.00
CA ARG A 9 3.67 6.05 13.00
C ARG A 9 3.10 4.77 12.39
N LEU A 10 3.31 3.68 13.09
CA LEU A 10 2.56 2.42 12.91
C LEU A 10 1.53 2.33 14.02
N LEU A 11 0.28 2.13 13.65
CA LEU A 11 -0.87 2.13 14.54
C LEU A 11 -1.64 0.81 14.42
N ALA A 12 -2.12 0.30 15.56
CA ALA A 12 -3.07 -0.80 15.60
C ALA A 12 -4.50 -0.26 15.51
N LEU A 13 -5.33 -0.97 14.73
CA LEU A 13 -6.77 -0.77 14.78
C LEU A 13 -7.31 -1.38 16.09
N PRO A 14 -8.22 -0.70 16.78
CA PRO A 14 -8.84 -1.23 17.98
C PRO A 14 -9.84 -2.35 17.66
N ASP A 15 -10.25 -3.08 18.68
CA ASP A 15 -11.27 -4.14 18.58
C ASP A 15 -12.71 -3.61 18.44
N GLY A 16 -12.91 -2.29 18.52
CA GLY A 16 -14.23 -1.65 18.40
C GLY A 16 -14.17 -0.30 17.66
N PRO A 17 -15.30 0.14 17.08
CA PRO A 17 -15.35 1.33 16.23
C PRO A 17 -15.04 2.65 16.96
N ASP A 18 -15.30 2.71 18.28
CA ASP A 18 -15.13 3.93 19.07
C ASP A 18 -13.82 3.99 19.85
N ALA A 19 -13.02 2.93 19.79
CA ALA A 19 -11.75 2.90 20.51
C ALA A 19 -10.65 3.64 19.70
N PRO A 20 -9.77 4.39 20.37
CA PRO A 20 -8.70 5.13 19.68
C PRO A 20 -7.67 4.16 19.07
N LEU A 21 -7.05 4.61 17.96
CA LEU A 21 -5.91 3.92 17.37
C LEU A 21 -4.76 3.83 18.39
N ALA A 22 -4.22 2.63 18.59
CA ALA A 22 -3.13 2.42 19.52
C ALA A 22 -1.78 2.52 18.82
N PRO A 23 -0.81 3.33 19.29
CA PRO A 23 0.50 3.38 18.70
C PRO A 23 1.27 2.08 18.97
N ILE A 24 1.86 1.50 17.90
CA ILE A 24 2.78 0.36 17.98
C ILE A 24 4.21 0.90 18.04
N THR A 25 4.59 1.74 17.09
CA THR A 25 5.90 2.40 17.06
C THR A 25 5.87 3.69 16.25
N ARG A 26 6.94 4.47 16.37
CA ARG A 26 7.19 5.66 15.54
C ARG A 26 8.64 5.68 15.07
N LEU A 27 8.83 5.78 13.77
CA LEU A 27 10.13 5.99 13.14
C LEU A 27 10.44 7.50 12.99
N PRO A 28 11.72 7.89 12.96
CA PRO A 28 12.12 9.29 12.76
C PRO A 28 12.05 9.74 11.27
N CYS A 29 11.42 8.95 10.41
CA CYS A 29 11.26 9.19 8.98
C CYS A 29 9.86 8.76 8.53
N PRO A 30 9.39 9.17 7.34
CA PRO A 30 8.12 8.71 6.78
C PRO A 30 8.04 7.19 6.76
N LEU A 31 6.87 6.64 7.12
CA LEU A 31 6.58 5.21 7.11
C LEU A 31 5.47 4.92 6.09
N GLY A 32 5.87 4.56 4.86
CA GLY A 32 4.96 4.38 3.74
C GLY A 32 4.04 3.17 3.89
N ALA A 33 4.62 2.00 4.04
CA ALA A 33 3.87 0.75 4.12
C ALA A 33 4.56 -0.27 5.03
N VAL A 34 3.77 -1.23 5.54
CA VAL A 34 4.26 -2.36 6.32
C VAL A 34 3.57 -3.66 5.90
N ALA A 35 4.27 -4.77 6.02
CA ALA A 35 3.67 -6.10 5.97
C ALA A 35 4.16 -6.96 7.14
N PRO A 36 3.32 -7.88 7.66
CA PRO A 36 3.76 -8.81 8.70
C PRO A 36 4.93 -9.67 8.24
N LEU A 37 5.85 -9.97 9.14
CA LEU A 37 6.93 -10.93 8.90
C LEU A 37 6.43 -12.34 9.21
N ALA A 38 6.48 -13.23 8.21
CA ALA A 38 6.00 -14.60 8.37
C ALA A 38 6.73 -15.34 9.50
N GLY A 39 5.97 -16.01 10.36
CA GLY A 39 6.51 -16.77 11.49
C GLY A 39 7.04 -15.93 12.65
N ARG A 40 6.90 -14.61 12.63
CA ARG A 40 7.34 -13.70 13.70
C ARG A 40 6.26 -12.69 14.09
N PRO A 41 5.33 -13.05 14.96
CA PRO A 41 4.32 -12.12 15.47
C PRO A 41 4.96 -10.85 16.04
N GLY A 42 4.35 -9.70 15.78
CA GLY A 42 4.87 -8.41 16.24
C GLY A 42 6.10 -7.90 15.52
N HIS A 43 6.49 -8.53 14.39
CA HIS A 43 7.57 -8.05 13.52
C HIS A 43 7.04 -7.74 12.13
N TRP A 44 7.62 -6.74 11.49
CA TRP A 44 7.19 -6.26 10.18
C TRP A 44 8.39 -6.02 9.25
N VAL A 45 8.17 -6.15 7.97
CA VAL A 45 8.95 -5.47 6.94
C VAL A 45 8.27 -4.14 6.64
N ALA A 46 9.04 -3.12 6.37
CA ALA A 46 8.54 -1.77 6.13
C ALA A 46 9.24 -1.09 4.96
N ALA A 47 8.49 -0.27 4.23
CA ALA A 47 8.97 0.75 3.33
C ALA A 47 8.97 2.08 4.09
N ALA A 48 10.15 2.59 4.45
CA ALA A 48 10.31 3.76 5.30
C ALA A 48 11.44 4.65 4.81
N GLY A 49 11.35 5.95 5.08
CA GLY A 49 12.35 6.91 4.64
C GLY A 49 12.68 6.73 3.16
N THR A 50 13.91 6.41 2.85
CA THR A 50 14.45 6.19 1.50
C THR A 50 14.61 4.70 1.12
N GLY A 51 14.01 3.76 1.88
CA GLY A 51 14.22 2.35 1.60
C GLY A 51 13.38 1.38 2.42
N PHE A 52 13.99 0.22 2.71
CA PHE A 52 13.37 -0.93 3.36
C PHE A 52 14.03 -1.23 4.69
N CYS A 53 13.24 -1.54 5.71
CA CYS A 53 13.74 -1.97 7.00
C CYS A 53 12.86 -3.10 7.59
N ARG A 54 13.37 -3.75 8.61
CA ARG A 54 12.58 -4.60 9.53
C ARG A 54 12.27 -3.81 10.77
N ILE A 55 11.08 -3.98 11.30
CA ILE A 55 10.66 -3.43 12.60
C ILE A 55 10.45 -4.61 13.53
N ASP A 56 11.15 -4.64 14.67
CA ASP A 56 11.01 -5.69 15.68
C ASP A 56 9.82 -5.42 16.62
N ALA A 57 9.53 -6.38 17.49
CA ALA A 57 8.44 -6.28 18.45
C ALA A 57 8.62 -5.15 19.50
N ALA A 58 9.84 -4.62 19.64
CA ALA A 58 10.13 -3.45 20.47
C ALA A 58 10.01 -2.13 19.65
N GLY A 59 9.65 -2.21 18.37
CA GLY A 59 9.48 -1.05 17.50
C GLY A 59 10.80 -0.49 16.93
N ARG A 60 11.92 -1.21 17.06
CA ARG A 60 13.21 -0.78 16.51
C ARG A 60 13.30 -1.16 15.04
N ALA A 61 13.84 -0.23 14.23
CA ALA A 61 14.07 -0.45 12.81
C ALA A 61 15.50 -0.90 12.53
N ASP A 62 15.64 -1.97 11.73
CA ASP A 62 16.90 -2.45 11.18
C ASP A 62 16.83 -2.38 9.65
N TRP A 63 17.74 -1.57 9.05
CA TRP A 63 17.71 -1.28 7.63
C TRP A 63 18.22 -2.47 6.79
N ILE A 64 17.46 -2.79 5.74
CA ILE A 64 17.82 -3.80 4.74
C ILE A 64 18.56 -3.13 3.58
N ALA A 65 17.98 -2.07 3.02
CA ALA A 65 18.56 -1.29 1.93
C ALA A 65 17.90 0.10 1.85
N ARG A 66 18.62 1.07 1.32
CA ARG A 66 18.14 2.45 1.15
C ARG A 66 18.43 2.94 -0.28
N PRO A 67 17.68 2.42 -1.28
CA PRO A 67 17.98 2.66 -2.69
C PRO A 67 17.76 4.11 -3.16
N GLU A 68 17.13 4.96 -2.36
CA GLU A 68 16.87 6.36 -2.70
C GLU A 68 17.74 7.35 -1.90
N ASP A 69 18.76 6.89 -1.15
CA ASP A 69 19.63 7.79 -0.38
C ASP A 69 20.42 8.77 -1.26
N ASP A 70 20.86 8.31 -2.44
CA ASP A 70 21.65 9.11 -3.38
C ASP A 70 20.78 9.71 -4.51
N ALA A 71 19.47 9.79 -4.32
CA ALA A 71 18.57 10.38 -5.31
C ALA A 71 18.84 11.89 -5.48
N PRO A 72 18.72 12.44 -6.70
CA PRO A 72 19.02 13.85 -6.97
C PRO A 72 18.01 14.83 -6.35
N VAL A 73 16.88 14.33 -5.87
CA VAL A 73 15.83 15.10 -5.18
C VAL A 73 15.43 14.39 -3.90
N PRO A 74 14.89 15.07 -2.89
CA PRO A 74 14.40 14.43 -1.68
C PRO A 74 13.31 13.40 -2.00
N MET A 75 13.54 12.15 -1.65
CA MET A 75 12.67 11.02 -1.90
C MET A 75 12.12 10.43 -0.60
N ARG A 76 10.97 9.77 -0.70
CA ARG A 76 10.42 8.90 0.34
C ARG A 76 9.79 7.66 -0.26
N MET A 77 9.70 6.61 0.55
CA MET A 77 8.84 5.48 0.22
C MET A 77 7.36 5.90 0.37
N ASN A 78 6.52 5.28 -0.45
CA ASN A 78 5.08 5.50 -0.47
C ASN A 78 4.36 4.18 -0.14
N ASP A 79 3.34 3.81 -0.89
CA ASP A 79 2.55 2.63 -0.63
C ASP A 79 3.27 1.31 -1.00
N GLY A 80 2.83 0.20 -0.42
CA GLY A 80 3.43 -1.09 -0.68
C GLY A 80 2.69 -2.26 -0.02
N VAL A 81 2.94 -3.47 -0.54
CA VAL A 81 2.27 -4.70 -0.11
C VAL A 81 3.19 -5.91 -0.25
N ALA A 82 2.96 -6.96 0.55
CA ALA A 82 3.53 -8.26 0.29
C ALA A 82 2.70 -9.03 -0.75
N ASP A 83 3.37 -9.63 -1.74
CA ASP A 83 2.71 -10.48 -2.72
C ASP A 83 2.39 -11.89 -2.16
N PRO A 84 1.51 -12.67 -2.80
CA PRO A 84 1.18 -14.02 -2.36
C PRO A 84 2.39 -14.98 -2.29
N HIS A 85 3.49 -14.65 -2.98
CA HIS A 85 4.73 -15.44 -3.00
C HIS A 85 5.74 -15.02 -1.92
N GLY A 86 5.39 -14.00 -1.10
CA GLY A 86 6.16 -13.59 0.07
C GLY A 86 7.29 -12.60 -0.22
N ARG A 87 7.25 -11.88 -1.35
CA ARG A 87 8.09 -10.72 -1.64
C ARG A 87 7.38 -9.46 -1.15
N PHE A 88 8.12 -8.39 -0.85
CA PHE A 88 7.51 -7.12 -0.47
C PHE A 88 7.80 -6.06 -1.54
N TRP A 89 6.76 -5.38 -1.98
CA TRP A 89 6.80 -4.40 -3.05
C TRP A 89 6.44 -3.04 -2.51
N ALA A 90 7.18 -2.00 -2.89
CA ALA A 90 6.85 -0.64 -2.49
C ALA A 90 7.32 0.39 -3.51
N GLY A 91 6.50 1.43 -3.65
CA GLY A 91 6.81 2.60 -4.46
C GLY A 91 7.67 3.62 -3.72
N SER A 92 8.49 4.37 -4.46
CA SER A 92 9.12 5.60 -3.99
C SER A 92 8.61 6.79 -4.78
N MET A 93 8.63 7.98 -4.18
CA MET A 93 8.25 9.22 -4.84
C MET A 93 9.06 10.41 -4.30
N ALA A 94 9.14 11.47 -5.10
CA ALA A 94 9.66 12.74 -4.60
C ALA A 94 8.72 13.35 -3.55
N HIS A 95 9.28 14.00 -2.53
CA HIS A 95 8.48 14.71 -1.51
C HIS A 95 7.54 15.74 -2.13
N GLU A 96 7.99 16.43 -3.17
CA GLU A 96 7.20 17.45 -3.90
C GLU A 96 6.09 16.83 -4.78
N ALA A 97 6.02 15.49 -4.88
CA ALA A 97 5.05 14.76 -5.69
C ALA A 97 5.01 15.20 -7.18
N THR A 98 6.13 15.71 -7.68
CA THR A 98 6.28 16.24 -9.05
C THR A 98 7.34 15.48 -9.83
N GLY A 99 7.27 15.57 -11.18
CA GLY A 99 8.20 14.85 -12.05
C GLY A 99 8.01 13.34 -12.00
N LYS A 100 8.77 12.62 -12.80
CA LYS A 100 8.76 11.14 -12.84
C LYS A 100 9.96 10.58 -12.07
N ALA A 101 10.19 11.06 -10.84
CA ALA A 101 11.34 10.66 -10.04
C ALA A 101 11.14 9.33 -9.31
N GLY A 102 9.87 8.90 -9.15
CA GLY A 102 9.53 7.70 -8.40
C GLY A 102 9.83 6.40 -9.15
N SER A 103 9.86 5.34 -8.38
CA SER A 103 10.16 3.98 -8.81
C SER A 103 9.28 2.97 -8.07
N LEU A 104 9.18 1.76 -8.62
CA LEU A 104 8.69 0.60 -7.89
C LEU A 104 9.86 -0.33 -7.58
N TYR A 105 9.97 -0.74 -6.34
CA TYR A 105 10.97 -1.69 -5.86
C TYR A 105 10.34 -2.99 -5.40
N ARG A 106 11.07 -4.08 -5.55
CA ARG A 106 10.75 -5.39 -5.01
C ARG A 106 11.87 -5.81 -4.05
N LEU A 107 11.50 -6.13 -2.83
CA LEU A 107 12.35 -6.82 -1.85
C LEU A 107 12.08 -8.31 -1.96
N ASP A 108 13.04 -9.03 -2.48
CA ASP A 108 12.99 -10.48 -2.66
C ASP A 108 13.17 -11.22 -1.33
N ARG A 109 12.81 -12.50 -1.31
CA ARG A 109 12.87 -13.33 -0.11
C ARG A 109 14.30 -13.55 0.41
N ASP A 110 15.31 -13.42 -0.45
CA ASP A 110 16.74 -13.47 -0.08
C ASP A 110 17.26 -12.15 0.50
N GLY A 111 16.43 -11.12 0.58
CA GLY A 111 16.78 -9.79 1.08
C GLY A 111 17.30 -8.81 0.02
N ARG A 112 17.40 -9.24 -1.24
CA ARG A 112 17.80 -8.37 -2.34
C ARG A 112 16.69 -7.39 -2.69
N VAL A 113 17.05 -6.11 -2.88
CA VAL A 113 16.14 -5.07 -3.37
C VAL A 113 16.43 -4.81 -4.84
N THR A 114 15.40 -4.92 -5.66
CA THR A 114 15.47 -4.68 -7.11
C THR A 114 14.53 -3.56 -7.50
N ARG A 115 15.01 -2.56 -8.24
CA ARG A 115 14.18 -1.56 -8.88
C ARG A 115 13.55 -2.17 -10.14
N VAL A 116 12.23 -2.39 -10.12
CA VAL A 116 11.51 -3.07 -11.21
C VAL A 116 10.82 -2.12 -12.18
N LEU A 117 10.45 -0.91 -11.72
CA LEU A 117 9.92 0.14 -12.59
C LEU A 117 10.58 1.49 -12.23
N ARG A 118 10.67 2.37 -13.24
CA ARG A 118 11.17 3.75 -13.16
C ARG A 118 10.11 4.70 -13.71
N ASP A 119 10.34 5.98 -13.54
CA ASP A 119 9.57 7.05 -14.19
C ASP A 119 8.08 7.06 -13.79
N VAL A 120 7.77 6.66 -12.57
CA VAL A 120 6.46 6.80 -11.94
C VAL A 120 6.43 8.10 -11.14
N THR A 121 5.30 8.83 -11.16
CA THR A 121 5.23 10.08 -10.41
C THR A 121 4.83 9.84 -8.97
N ILE A 122 3.67 9.22 -8.75
CA ILE A 122 3.13 8.87 -7.42
C ILE A 122 2.65 7.42 -7.48
N PRO A 123 3.54 6.43 -7.26
CA PRO A 123 3.14 5.03 -7.23
C PRO A 123 2.31 4.73 -6.00
N ASN A 124 1.09 4.22 -6.21
CA ASN A 124 0.16 3.78 -5.20
C ASN A 124 -0.35 2.36 -5.45
N GLY A 125 -0.79 1.68 -4.41
CA GLY A 125 -0.80 0.24 -4.37
C GLY A 125 0.64 -0.24 -4.10
N PRO A 126 1.17 -1.31 -4.65
CA PRO A 126 0.53 -2.24 -5.59
C PRO A 126 -0.54 -3.13 -4.94
N ALA A 127 -1.39 -3.72 -5.77
CA ALA A 127 -2.27 -4.81 -5.36
C ALA A 127 -2.06 -6.02 -6.26
N PHE A 128 -2.23 -7.22 -5.72
CA PHE A 128 -2.01 -8.46 -6.48
C PHE A 128 -3.29 -9.27 -6.56
N SER A 129 -3.49 -9.97 -7.69
CA SER A 129 -4.47 -11.05 -7.77
C SER A 129 -4.16 -12.13 -6.72
N ALA A 130 -5.18 -12.88 -6.29
CA ALA A 130 -5.05 -13.88 -5.22
C ALA A 130 -3.98 -14.96 -5.52
N ASP A 131 -3.75 -15.27 -6.79
CA ASP A 131 -2.70 -16.20 -7.25
C ASP A 131 -1.33 -15.52 -7.53
N GLY A 132 -1.26 -14.19 -7.41
CA GLY A 132 -0.06 -13.41 -7.65
C GLY A 132 0.38 -13.31 -9.11
N ALA A 133 -0.49 -13.68 -10.07
CA ALA A 133 -0.18 -13.63 -11.50
C ALA A 133 -0.35 -12.25 -12.13
N VAL A 134 -1.08 -11.36 -11.47
CA VAL A 134 -1.33 -9.98 -11.93
C VAL A 134 -1.03 -9.02 -10.79
N MET A 135 -0.31 -7.96 -11.10
CA MET A 135 -0.11 -6.80 -10.24
C MET A 135 -0.86 -5.59 -10.84
N TYR A 136 -1.56 -4.85 -9.99
CA TYR A 136 -2.12 -3.54 -10.30
C TYR A 136 -1.25 -2.46 -9.66
N LEU A 137 -0.94 -1.41 -10.40
CA LEU A 137 -0.18 -0.25 -9.91
C LEU A 137 -0.82 1.03 -10.41
N ALA A 138 -1.06 1.97 -9.51
CA ALA A 138 -1.49 3.32 -9.87
C ALA A 138 -0.29 4.25 -10.06
N ASP A 139 -0.38 5.15 -11.04
CA ASP A 139 0.31 6.43 -11.03
C ASP A 139 -0.74 7.51 -10.75
N SER A 140 -0.87 7.88 -9.48
CA SER A 140 -1.95 8.76 -9.00
C SER A 140 -1.91 10.13 -9.66
N ALA A 141 -0.71 10.65 -9.95
CA ALA A 141 -0.55 11.93 -10.63
C ALA A 141 -1.13 11.93 -12.06
N ARG A 142 -1.24 10.75 -12.67
CA ARG A 142 -1.79 10.57 -14.00
C ARG A 142 -3.25 10.12 -13.99
N GLY A 143 -3.80 9.80 -12.83
CA GLY A 143 -5.15 9.25 -12.69
C GLY A 143 -5.33 7.86 -13.29
N VAL A 144 -4.26 7.07 -13.45
CA VAL A 144 -4.31 5.78 -14.15
C VAL A 144 -3.92 4.63 -13.24
N VAL A 145 -4.57 3.49 -13.44
CA VAL A 145 -4.16 2.18 -12.94
C VAL A 145 -3.77 1.31 -14.11
N SER A 146 -2.59 0.71 -14.05
CA SER A 146 -2.11 -0.29 -15.00
C SER A 146 -2.07 -1.67 -14.35
N ARG A 147 -2.28 -2.71 -15.14
CA ARG A 147 -2.04 -4.10 -14.71
C ARG A 147 -0.81 -4.65 -15.41
N TYR A 148 -0.08 -5.49 -14.68
CA TYR A 148 1.16 -6.12 -15.12
C TYR A 148 1.04 -7.63 -14.93
N PRO A 149 1.27 -8.46 -15.97
CA PRO A 149 1.53 -9.87 -15.78
C PRO A 149 2.77 -10.06 -14.87
N VAL A 150 2.70 -11.02 -13.95
CA VAL A 150 3.81 -11.30 -13.02
C VAL A 150 4.24 -12.75 -13.19
N ASP A 151 5.51 -12.98 -13.46
CA ASP A 151 6.09 -14.31 -13.32
C ASP A 151 6.11 -14.68 -11.84
N ARG A 152 5.33 -15.67 -11.46
CA ARG A 152 5.15 -16.04 -10.04
C ARG A 152 6.43 -16.56 -9.39
N ALA A 153 7.33 -17.17 -10.16
CA ALA A 153 8.57 -17.73 -9.64
C ALA A 153 9.63 -16.63 -9.42
N SER A 154 9.88 -15.81 -10.43
CA SER A 154 10.91 -14.76 -10.38
C SER A 154 10.39 -13.43 -9.82
N GLY A 155 9.08 -13.13 -9.97
CA GLY A 155 8.50 -11.83 -9.69
C GLY A 155 8.77 -10.80 -10.78
N ASP A 156 9.23 -11.20 -11.95
CA ASP A 156 9.45 -10.27 -13.05
C ASP A 156 8.13 -9.83 -13.66
N LEU A 157 8.08 -8.54 -14.05
CA LEU A 157 6.89 -7.94 -14.62
C LEU A 157 6.90 -8.07 -16.14
N GLY A 158 5.78 -8.49 -16.70
CA GLY A 158 5.48 -8.38 -18.12
C GLY A 158 5.18 -6.93 -18.53
N ALA A 159 4.87 -6.72 -19.81
CA ALA A 159 4.49 -5.41 -20.33
C ALA A 159 3.20 -4.91 -19.63
N PRO A 160 3.15 -3.60 -19.28
CA PRO A 160 1.94 -3.01 -18.71
C PRO A 160 0.79 -2.98 -19.70
N GLU A 161 -0.40 -3.22 -19.18
CA GLU A 161 -1.65 -3.00 -19.90
C GLU A 161 -2.48 -1.93 -19.17
N PRO A 162 -3.09 -0.97 -19.89
CA PRO A 162 -4.06 -0.07 -19.27
C PRO A 162 -5.19 -0.86 -18.61
N PHE A 163 -5.56 -0.50 -17.38
CA PHE A 163 -6.68 -1.13 -16.69
C PHE A 163 -7.83 -0.15 -16.49
N VAL A 164 -7.56 0.97 -15.81
CA VAL A 164 -8.57 2.01 -15.55
C VAL A 164 -7.90 3.39 -15.61
N THR A 165 -8.64 4.35 -16.17
CA THR A 165 -8.33 5.78 -16.04
C THR A 165 -9.52 6.44 -15.34
N LEU A 166 -9.26 7.13 -14.23
CA LEU A 166 -10.29 7.81 -13.47
C LEU A 166 -10.67 9.13 -14.14
N GLY A 167 -11.96 9.43 -14.21
CA GLY A 167 -12.46 10.70 -14.76
C GLY A 167 -12.39 11.86 -13.76
N SER A 168 -12.29 11.57 -12.45
CA SER A 168 -12.16 12.54 -11.36
C SER A 168 -11.43 11.92 -10.18
N GLY A 169 -10.74 12.75 -9.40
CA GLY A 169 -9.87 12.27 -8.31
C GLY A 169 -8.65 11.51 -8.83
N SER A 170 -7.91 10.92 -7.91
CA SER A 170 -6.71 10.14 -8.21
C SER A 170 -6.81 8.75 -7.56
N PRO A 171 -6.42 7.67 -8.25
CA PRO A 171 -6.35 6.34 -7.65
C PRO A 171 -5.26 6.34 -6.57
N ASP A 172 -5.59 5.86 -5.38
CA ASP A 172 -4.68 5.76 -4.25
C ASP A 172 -4.55 4.29 -3.81
N GLY A 173 -4.49 3.97 -2.53
CA GLY A 173 -4.36 2.62 -2.03
C GLY A 173 -5.36 1.64 -2.64
N MET A 174 -4.93 0.42 -2.87
CA MET A 174 -5.69 -0.62 -3.57
C MET A 174 -5.65 -1.97 -2.85
N THR A 175 -6.69 -2.77 -3.06
CA THR A 175 -6.73 -4.19 -2.67
C THR A 175 -7.58 -4.99 -3.66
N THR A 176 -7.43 -6.32 -3.65
CA THR A 176 -8.25 -7.21 -4.47
C THR A 176 -9.19 -8.04 -3.59
N ASP A 177 -10.28 -8.50 -4.18
CA ASP A 177 -11.21 -9.44 -3.55
C ASP A 177 -11.12 -10.85 -4.17
N VAL A 178 -11.86 -11.80 -3.60
CA VAL A 178 -11.84 -13.21 -4.04
C VAL A 178 -12.47 -13.44 -5.41
N GLU A 179 -13.24 -12.49 -5.94
CA GLU A 179 -13.78 -12.52 -7.30
C GLU A 179 -12.83 -11.89 -8.33
N GLY A 180 -11.64 -11.42 -7.88
CA GLY A 180 -10.66 -10.74 -8.71
C GLY A 180 -11.00 -9.27 -8.97
N GLY A 181 -11.98 -8.71 -8.28
CA GLY A 181 -12.30 -7.28 -8.33
C GLY A 181 -11.19 -6.45 -7.68
N LEU A 182 -10.86 -5.30 -8.29
CA LEU A 182 -9.94 -4.32 -7.75
C LEU A 182 -10.71 -3.21 -7.03
N TRP A 183 -10.38 -2.99 -5.77
CA TRP A 183 -10.86 -1.87 -4.98
C TRP A 183 -9.77 -0.80 -4.92
N THR A 184 -10.12 0.46 -5.15
CA THR A 184 -9.18 1.60 -5.02
C THR A 184 -9.84 2.77 -4.30
N ALA A 185 -9.12 3.38 -3.39
CA ALA A 185 -9.48 4.68 -2.86
C ALA A 185 -9.34 5.73 -3.96
N VAL A 186 -10.26 6.70 -4.00
CA VAL A 186 -10.24 7.79 -4.98
C VAL A 186 -10.00 9.10 -4.24
N TRP A 187 -8.71 9.45 -4.13
CA TRP A 187 -8.27 10.68 -3.49
C TRP A 187 -8.87 11.91 -4.16
N GLY A 188 -9.43 12.80 -3.37
CA GLY A 188 -10.06 14.03 -3.83
C GLY A 188 -11.50 13.87 -4.33
N ALA A 189 -12.04 12.64 -4.38
CA ALA A 189 -13.43 12.39 -4.77
C ALA A 189 -14.32 11.91 -3.62
N GLY A 190 -13.77 11.61 -2.44
CA GLY A 190 -14.57 11.10 -1.31
C GLY A 190 -15.17 9.71 -1.58
N GLN A 191 -14.51 8.87 -2.35
CA GLN A 191 -15.07 7.61 -2.81
C GLN A 191 -14.07 6.46 -2.76
N VAL A 192 -14.58 5.23 -2.72
CA VAL A 192 -13.87 4.00 -3.06
C VAL A 192 -14.59 3.36 -4.24
N HIS A 193 -13.84 3.00 -5.27
CA HIS A 193 -14.36 2.31 -6.45
C HIS A 193 -13.98 0.84 -6.43
N ARG A 194 -14.92 -0.04 -6.84
CA ARG A 194 -14.66 -1.43 -7.19
C ARG A 194 -14.77 -1.60 -8.70
N TYR A 195 -13.74 -2.18 -9.29
CA TYR A 195 -13.72 -2.55 -10.71
C TYR A 195 -13.72 -4.06 -10.88
N ARG A 196 -14.45 -4.57 -11.89
CA ARG A 196 -14.39 -5.97 -12.30
C ARG A 196 -13.04 -6.28 -12.95
N PRO A 197 -12.68 -7.56 -13.11
CA PRO A 197 -11.42 -7.96 -13.76
C PRO A 197 -11.27 -7.43 -15.20
N ASP A 198 -12.35 -7.08 -15.87
CA ASP A 198 -12.36 -6.47 -17.21
C ASP A 198 -12.17 -4.95 -17.20
N GLY A 199 -12.06 -4.32 -16.02
CA GLY A 199 -11.91 -2.88 -15.84
C GLY A 199 -13.22 -2.09 -15.78
N SER A 200 -14.37 -2.74 -15.92
CA SER A 200 -15.68 -2.07 -15.78
C SER A 200 -15.95 -1.70 -14.31
N LEU A 201 -16.46 -0.48 -14.09
CA LEU A 201 -16.87 -0.03 -12.75
C LEU A 201 -18.07 -0.88 -12.27
N ASP A 202 -17.92 -1.50 -11.11
CA ASP A 202 -18.93 -2.34 -10.50
C ASP A 202 -19.69 -1.62 -9.38
N ARG A 203 -18.95 -0.93 -8.51
CA ARG A 203 -19.51 -0.30 -7.32
C ARG A 203 -18.75 0.97 -6.94
N VAL A 204 -19.48 1.92 -6.40
CA VAL A 204 -18.95 3.11 -5.73
C VAL A 204 -19.42 3.10 -4.28
N VAL A 205 -18.49 3.37 -3.35
CA VAL A 205 -18.77 3.53 -1.93
C VAL A 205 -18.38 4.96 -1.56
N ASP A 206 -19.34 5.76 -1.14
CA ASP A 206 -19.08 7.11 -0.66
C ASP A 206 -18.41 7.08 0.72
N VAL A 207 -17.41 7.92 0.91
CA VAL A 207 -16.67 8.09 2.15
C VAL A 207 -16.87 9.53 2.63
N PRO A 208 -17.28 9.77 3.88
CA PRO A 208 -17.56 11.13 4.39
C PRO A 208 -16.28 11.90 4.73
N ALA A 209 -15.26 11.81 3.89
CA ALA A 209 -13.99 12.53 3.92
C ALA A 209 -13.51 12.79 2.49
N GLY A 210 -12.88 13.93 2.25
CA GLY A 210 -12.53 14.37 0.90
C GLY A 210 -11.41 13.53 0.26
N GLN A 211 -10.53 12.95 1.08
CA GLN A 211 -9.30 12.25 0.62
C GLN A 211 -9.19 10.83 1.19
N PRO A 212 -10.03 9.86 0.74
CA PRO A 212 -9.76 8.45 1.00
C PRO A 212 -8.38 8.09 0.43
N ALA A 213 -7.56 7.39 1.23
CA ALA A 213 -6.16 7.14 0.90
C ALA A 213 -5.86 5.63 0.84
N GLY A 214 -5.75 4.95 1.98
CA GLY A 214 -5.48 3.53 2.04
C GLY A 214 -6.75 2.72 2.27
N LEU A 215 -6.78 1.47 1.81
CA LEU A 215 -7.88 0.58 2.10
C LEU A 215 -7.45 -0.89 2.22
N CYS A 216 -8.22 -1.66 2.94
CA CYS A 216 -8.11 -3.12 2.94
C CYS A 216 -9.46 -3.77 3.24
N LEU A 217 -9.60 -5.02 2.83
CA LEU A 217 -10.71 -5.89 3.19
C LEU A 217 -10.27 -6.79 4.35
N GLY A 218 -11.06 -6.83 5.42
CA GLY A 218 -10.71 -7.53 6.64
C GLY A 218 -11.94 -7.93 7.47
N GLY A 219 -11.75 -8.08 8.78
CA GLY A 219 -12.75 -8.60 9.69
C GLY A 219 -12.81 -10.14 9.70
N PRO A 220 -13.64 -10.75 10.54
CA PRO A 220 -13.67 -12.21 10.73
C PRO A 220 -14.03 -13.00 9.47
N ASP A 221 -14.79 -12.40 8.57
CA ASP A 221 -15.26 -13.00 7.30
C ASP A 221 -14.68 -12.32 6.06
N GLY A 222 -13.72 -11.40 6.23
CA GLY A 222 -13.10 -10.67 5.13
C GLY A 222 -13.99 -9.64 4.44
N ARG A 223 -15.19 -9.33 4.98
CA ARG A 223 -16.21 -8.48 4.34
C ARG A 223 -16.31 -7.07 4.95
N THR A 224 -15.35 -6.67 5.73
CA THR A 224 -15.25 -5.30 6.25
C THR A 224 -14.24 -4.53 5.42
N LEU A 225 -14.72 -3.61 4.60
CA LEU A 225 -13.86 -2.64 3.93
C LEU A 225 -13.46 -1.57 4.94
N LEU A 226 -12.18 -1.50 5.24
CA LEU A 226 -11.57 -0.46 6.08
C LEU A 226 -10.93 0.57 5.15
N VAL A 227 -11.20 1.85 5.38
CA VAL A 227 -10.70 2.96 4.55
C VAL A 227 -10.07 4.01 5.45
N THR A 228 -8.81 4.35 5.20
CA THR A 228 -8.18 5.51 5.83
C THR A 228 -8.42 6.76 4.99
N SER A 229 -8.44 7.92 5.63
CA SER A 229 -8.47 9.20 4.93
C SER A 229 -7.34 10.11 5.39
N ALA A 230 -7.03 11.12 4.59
CA ALA A 230 -6.00 12.10 4.89
C ALA A 230 -6.60 13.51 4.96
N HIS A 231 -5.99 14.37 5.78
CA HIS A 231 -6.34 15.78 5.86
C HIS A 231 -5.25 16.72 5.29
N ILE A 232 -4.12 16.13 4.89
CA ILE A 232 -2.99 16.91 4.34
C ILE A 232 -3.39 17.62 3.04
N GLY A 233 -2.97 18.88 2.92
CA GLY A 233 -3.24 19.70 1.72
C GLY A 233 -4.66 20.24 1.62
N LEU A 234 -5.59 19.88 2.52
CA LEU A 234 -6.91 20.49 2.58
C LEU A 234 -6.81 21.87 3.22
N ALA A 235 -7.37 22.89 2.55
CA ALA A 235 -7.38 24.25 3.08
C ALA A 235 -8.28 24.39 4.34
N ALA A 236 -9.34 23.58 4.43
CA ALA A 236 -10.26 23.52 5.55
C ALA A 236 -10.70 22.06 5.79
N PRO A 237 -9.90 21.26 6.51
CA PRO A 237 -10.27 19.89 6.84
C PRO A 237 -11.56 19.86 7.66
N GLY A 238 -12.48 18.97 7.28
CA GLY A 238 -13.67 18.66 8.06
C GLY A 238 -13.34 17.73 9.25
N PRO A 239 -14.31 17.52 10.15
CA PRO A 239 -14.09 16.74 11.38
C PRO A 239 -13.79 15.24 11.13
N LEU A 240 -14.08 14.73 9.94
CA LEU A 240 -13.86 13.35 9.55
C LEU A 240 -12.66 13.16 8.63
N ASP A 241 -12.02 14.21 8.15
CA ASP A 241 -10.78 14.12 7.39
C ASP A 241 -9.63 13.63 8.30
N GLY A 242 -8.96 12.56 7.88
CA GLY A 242 -7.95 11.87 8.69
C GLY A 242 -8.51 10.70 9.54
N ALA A 243 -9.83 10.46 9.48
CA ALA A 243 -10.44 9.32 10.18
C ALA A 243 -10.26 7.99 9.42
N VAL A 244 -10.58 6.90 10.11
CA VAL A 244 -10.69 5.56 9.54
C VAL A 244 -12.16 5.15 9.50
N PHE A 245 -12.61 4.66 8.37
CA PHE A 245 -13.98 4.23 8.14
C PHE A 245 -14.05 2.72 7.97
N ALA A 246 -15.18 2.14 8.34
CA ALA A 246 -15.49 0.73 8.15
C ALA A 246 -16.88 0.58 7.53
N VAL A 247 -16.98 -0.21 6.47
CA VAL A 247 -18.26 -0.52 5.82
C VAL A 247 -18.32 -2.01 5.45
N ARG A 248 -19.51 -2.60 5.57
CA ARG A 248 -19.74 -3.98 5.14
C ARG A 248 -19.90 -4.04 3.63
N VAL A 249 -19.25 -5.03 3.02
CA VAL A 249 -19.35 -5.33 1.59
C VAL A 249 -19.73 -6.79 1.37
N ASP A 250 -20.25 -7.10 0.17
CA ASP A 250 -20.78 -8.43 -0.13
C ASP A 250 -19.68 -9.43 -0.53
N VAL A 251 -18.55 -8.94 -1.06
CA VAL A 251 -17.45 -9.78 -1.53
C VAL A 251 -16.30 -9.74 -0.54
N PRO A 252 -15.82 -10.88 -0.05
CA PRO A 252 -14.67 -10.89 0.87
C PRO A 252 -13.36 -10.56 0.15
N GLY A 253 -12.42 -9.97 0.88
CA GLY A 253 -11.07 -9.69 0.39
C GLY A 253 -10.26 -10.95 0.11
N ALA A 254 -9.33 -10.84 -0.84
CA ALA A 254 -8.27 -11.83 -0.96
C ALA A 254 -7.40 -11.82 0.31
N PRO A 255 -6.90 -12.97 0.77
CA PRO A 255 -6.08 -13.04 1.97
C PRO A 255 -4.81 -12.18 1.86
N ALA A 256 -4.56 -11.32 2.86
CA ALA A 256 -3.33 -10.56 2.93
C ALA A 256 -2.12 -11.50 3.14
N ALA A 257 -1.08 -11.32 2.35
CA ALA A 257 0.14 -12.11 2.45
C ALA A 257 1.16 -11.46 3.39
N PRO A 258 1.94 -12.24 4.17
CA PRO A 258 3.10 -11.74 4.88
C PRO A 258 4.34 -11.76 3.97
N TYR A 259 5.32 -10.92 4.28
CA TYR A 259 6.67 -11.07 3.74
C TYR A 259 7.32 -12.36 4.31
N ARG A 260 7.91 -13.19 3.43
CA ARG A 260 8.49 -14.50 3.78
C ARG A 260 9.97 -14.54 3.43
N PRO A 261 10.89 -14.08 4.30
CA PRO A 261 12.31 -14.17 4.03
C PRO A 261 12.75 -15.64 3.89
N ALA A 262 13.64 -15.91 2.92
CA ALA A 262 14.19 -17.26 2.69
C ALA A 262 15.26 -17.64 3.71
N TYR A 263 15.89 -16.65 4.36
CA TYR A 263 16.87 -16.88 5.42
C TYR A 263 16.15 -16.99 6.77
N ARG A 264 16.64 -17.87 7.63
CA ARG A 264 16.21 -17.86 9.04
C ARG A 264 16.64 -16.51 9.62
N ALA A 265 15.66 -15.73 10.10
CA ALA A 265 15.93 -14.45 10.73
C ALA A 265 16.65 -14.59 12.12
N ASP A 266 17.28 -15.72 12.39
CA ASP A 266 17.98 -16.09 13.63
C ASP A 266 19.50 -16.20 13.47
N ALA A 267 20.07 -15.78 12.33
CA ALA A 267 21.52 -15.54 12.28
C ALA A 267 21.82 -14.27 13.09
N PRO A 268 22.75 -14.38 14.08
CA PRO A 268 23.08 -13.30 15.03
C PRO A 268 23.57 -12.05 14.31
#